data_7cd27f8343168fb5e0f8978f466891db
#
_entry.id   7cd27f8343168fb5e0f8978f466891db
#
_cell.length_a   1.000
_cell.length_b   1.000
_cell.length_c   1.000
_cell.angle_alpha   90.00
_cell.angle_beta   90.00
_cell.angle_gamma   90.00
#
_symmetry.space_group_name_H-M   'P 1'
#
loop_
_entity.id
_entity.type
_entity.pdbx_description
1 polymer ?
#
loop_
_entity_poly.entity_id
_entity_poly.type
_entity_poly.pdbx_seq_one_letter_code
_entity_poly.pdbx_strand_id
1 'polypeptide(L)'
;MITPILRRQLLRSARQTRCFSSAPIAAAQEIKRLGVIGAGQMGLGIALVAAQKVGVPVTLVDTNQASINKGLKFADKLLAKDVSKERITQEQSDKIRSLLAPTTSMDSLADVDFVIEAVPEIPSLKFSIFESLAQICPPHAILATNTSSISITRIAATTTKDPTDTSTSSRVISTHFMNPVPIQKGVEIITGLQTSQETVDTAIAFCKAMGKIPSQSADSPGFLANRILMPYINEAIICLETGVGSRDDIDAIMKNGTNVPMGPLQLADFIGIDTCLAIMKVLYEETGDSKYRPSVLLRKMVDAGWLGKKSGKGFYDY
;
A
#
# COMPACT_ATOMS: atom_id res chain seq x y z
N MET A 1 53.91 6.07 11.87
CA MET A 1 54.35 5.92 10.47
C MET A 1 53.71 4.67 9.92
N ILE A 2 52.65 4.83 9.10
CA ILE A 2 51.94 3.71 8.46
C ILE A 2 52.63 3.41 7.15
N THR A 3 53.07 2.17 6.96
CA THR A 3 53.88 1.72 5.80
C THR A 3 53.10 1.87 4.49
N PRO A 4 53.79 2.16 3.37
CA PRO A 4 53.17 2.44 2.05
C PRO A 4 52.38 1.29 1.43
N ILE A 5 52.52 0.08 1.94
CA ILE A 5 51.84 -1.12 1.44
C ILE A 5 50.35 -1.15 1.84
N LEU A 6 49.98 -0.65 3.02
CA LEU A 6 48.58 -0.60 3.48
C LEU A 6 47.74 0.44 2.71
N ARG A 7 48.37 1.48 2.17
CA ARG A 7 47.65 2.52 1.40
C ARG A 7 47.23 2.06 -0.01
N ARG A 8 47.90 1.03 -0.56
CA ARG A 8 47.54 0.47 -1.87
C ARG A 8 46.43 -0.56 -1.84
N GLN A 9 46.16 -1.21 -0.68
CA GLN A 9 45.08 -2.17 -0.55
C GLN A 9 43.74 -1.48 -0.27
N LEU A 10 43.70 -0.33 0.41
CA LEU A 10 42.49 0.44 0.66
C LEU A 10 41.96 1.20 -0.57
N LEU A 11 42.76 1.42 -1.57
CA LEU A 11 42.36 2.12 -2.81
C LEU A 11 41.92 1.18 -3.94
N ARG A 12 41.98 -0.16 -3.75
CA ARG A 12 41.47 -1.14 -4.72
C ARG A 12 40.04 -1.61 -4.50
N SER A 13 39.43 -1.26 -3.36
CA SER A 13 38.07 -1.67 -3.01
C SER A 13 36.94 -0.73 -3.49
N ALA A 14 37.28 0.37 -4.14
CA ALA A 14 36.33 1.43 -4.49
C ALA A 14 36.32 1.75 -5.99
N ARG A 15 36.22 0.75 -6.85
CA ARG A 15 35.81 0.94 -8.26
C ARG A 15 35.22 -0.35 -8.84
N GLN A 16 34.12 -0.83 -8.29
CA GLN A 16 33.13 -1.53 -9.10
C GLN A 16 32.20 -0.46 -9.67
N THR A 17 32.63 0.19 -10.74
CA THR A 17 31.73 0.85 -11.68
C THR A 17 30.80 -0.24 -12.22
N ARG A 18 29.59 -0.32 -11.68
CA ARG A 18 28.51 -1.04 -12.37
C ARG A 18 28.34 -0.30 -13.70
N CYS A 19 28.83 -0.88 -14.78
CA CYS A 19 28.40 -0.55 -16.12
C CYS A 19 26.89 -0.81 -16.15
N PHE A 20 26.09 0.25 -16.13
CA PHE A 20 24.70 0.15 -16.52
C PHE A 20 24.71 -0.28 -17.99
N SER A 21 24.47 -1.56 -18.23
CA SER A 21 24.16 -2.04 -19.57
C SER A 21 22.90 -1.28 -20.00
N SER A 22 23.03 -0.49 -21.05
CA SER A 22 21.90 0.12 -21.74
C SER A 22 21.20 -0.92 -22.61
N ALA A 23 20.73 -2.02 -22.01
CA ALA A 23 19.73 -2.83 -22.65
C ALA A 23 18.48 -1.93 -22.87
N PRO A 24 17.84 -1.96 -24.04
CA PRO A 24 16.62 -1.22 -24.24
C PRO A 24 15.64 -1.59 -23.13
N ILE A 25 15.16 -0.60 -22.39
CA ILE A 25 14.09 -0.79 -21.40
C ILE A 25 12.94 -1.37 -22.20
N ALA A 26 12.58 -2.62 -21.92
CA ALA A 26 11.40 -3.22 -22.52
C ALA A 26 10.23 -2.24 -22.27
N ALA A 27 9.48 -1.93 -23.33
CA ALA A 27 8.35 -1.01 -23.17
C ALA A 27 7.41 -1.60 -22.13
N ALA A 28 7.08 -0.81 -21.10
CA ALA A 28 6.13 -1.25 -20.07
C ALA A 28 4.83 -1.71 -20.73
N GLN A 29 4.28 -2.82 -20.29
CA GLN A 29 3.03 -3.37 -20.83
C GLN A 29 1.90 -2.35 -20.65
N GLU A 30 1.12 -2.12 -21.73
CA GLU A 30 -0.08 -1.30 -21.65
C GLU A 30 -1.19 -2.06 -20.93
N ILE A 31 -1.75 -1.47 -19.89
CA ILE A 31 -2.86 -2.06 -19.11
C ILE A 31 -4.17 -1.57 -19.73
N LYS A 32 -4.96 -2.50 -20.26
CA LYS A 32 -6.26 -2.25 -20.91
C LYS A 32 -7.44 -2.65 -20.04
N ARG A 33 -7.24 -3.59 -19.10
CA ARG A 33 -8.27 -4.09 -18.17
C ARG A 33 -7.68 -4.30 -16.79
N LEU A 34 -8.32 -3.73 -15.79
CA LEU A 34 -7.92 -3.86 -14.38
C LEU A 34 -8.90 -4.75 -13.63
N GLY A 35 -8.41 -5.69 -12.85
CA GLY A 35 -9.13 -6.38 -11.81
C GLY A 35 -8.87 -5.74 -10.44
N VAL A 36 -9.90 -5.53 -9.64
CA VAL A 36 -9.74 -5.11 -8.24
C VAL A 36 -10.52 -6.06 -7.34
N ILE A 37 -9.85 -6.65 -6.34
CA ILE A 37 -10.47 -7.57 -5.40
C ILE A 37 -10.63 -6.87 -4.05
N GLY A 38 -11.88 -6.81 -3.58
CA GLY A 38 -12.30 -6.08 -2.39
C GLY A 38 -13.02 -4.78 -2.75
N ALA A 39 -14.34 -4.72 -2.50
CA ALA A 39 -15.17 -3.54 -2.72
C ALA A 39 -15.21 -2.60 -1.51
N GLY A 40 -14.25 -2.73 -0.60
CA GLY A 40 -14.05 -1.82 0.53
C GLY A 40 -13.50 -0.47 0.12
N GLN A 41 -13.22 0.38 1.12
CA GLN A 41 -12.75 1.76 0.90
C GLN A 41 -11.49 1.83 0.00
N MET A 42 -10.51 0.94 0.22
CA MET A 42 -9.27 0.94 -0.55
C MET A 42 -9.49 0.47 -1.99
N GLY A 43 -10.07 -0.73 -2.17
CA GLY A 43 -10.27 -1.28 -3.52
C GLY A 43 -11.19 -0.42 -4.38
N LEU A 44 -12.29 0.10 -3.80
CA LEU A 44 -13.15 1.05 -4.51
C LEU A 44 -12.41 2.34 -4.89
N GLY A 45 -11.59 2.87 -3.98
CA GLY A 45 -10.78 4.06 -4.27
C GLY A 45 -9.79 3.83 -5.41
N ILE A 46 -9.15 2.65 -5.45
CA ILE A 46 -8.25 2.24 -6.53
C ILE A 46 -9.02 2.12 -7.85
N ALA A 47 -10.17 1.41 -7.83
CA ALA A 47 -11.02 1.23 -9.01
C ALA A 47 -11.49 2.56 -9.60
N LEU A 48 -11.98 3.48 -8.76
CA LEU A 48 -12.41 4.81 -9.18
C LEU A 48 -11.27 5.63 -9.80
N VAL A 49 -10.10 5.65 -9.16
CA VAL A 49 -8.96 6.42 -9.66
C VAL A 49 -8.47 5.84 -10.99
N ALA A 50 -8.43 4.52 -11.17
CA ALA A 50 -8.08 3.88 -12.43
C ALA A 50 -9.09 4.24 -13.53
N ALA A 51 -10.39 4.10 -13.28
CA ALA A 51 -11.43 4.44 -14.22
C ALA A 51 -11.41 5.94 -14.60
N GLN A 52 -11.15 6.83 -13.62
CA GLN A 52 -11.16 8.28 -13.84
C GLN A 52 -9.89 8.78 -14.55
N LYS A 53 -8.72 8.25 -14.22
CA LYS A 53 -7.43 8.78 -14.70
C LYS A 53 -6.89 8.06 -15.92
N VAL A 54 -7.08 6.74 -15.97
CA VAL A 54 -6.58 5.91 -17.07
C VAL A 54 -7.71 5.65 -18.08
N GLY A 55 -8.97 5.57 -17.63
CA GLY A 55 -10.11 5.31 -18.51
C GLY A 55 -10.24 3.83 -18.87
N VAL A 56 -9.64 2.93 -18.10
CA VAL A 56 -9.72 1.48 -18.34
C VAL A 56 -10.95 0.86 -17.66
N PRO A 57 -11.57 -0.18 -18.26
CA PRO A 57 -12.57 -1.01 -17.60
C PRO A 57 -11.98 -1.68 -16.34
N VAL A 58 -12.78 -1.69 -15.27
CA VAL A 58 -12.40 -2.25 -13.98
C VAL A 58 -13.40 -3.32 -13.56
N THR A 59 -12.95 -4.56 -13.45
CA THR A 59 -13.71 -5.66 -12.85
C THR A 59 -13.53 -5.59 -11.34
N LEU A 60 -14.59 -5.19 -10.61
CA LEU A 60 -14.57 -5.06 -9.15
C LEU A 60 -15.17 -6.31 -8.50
N VAL A 61 -14.33 -7.13 -7.88
CA VAL A 61 -14.72 -8.41 -7.27
C VAL A 61 -14.83 -8.28 -5.76
N ASP A 62 -15.92 -8.78 -5.19
CA ASP A 62 -16.06 -9.00 -3.73
C ASP A 62 -16.99 -10.19 -3.49
N THR A 63 -16.70 -11.03 -2.52
CA THR A 63 -17.54 -12.20 -2.20
C THR A 63 -18.92 -11.81 -1.64
N ASN A 64 -19.08 -10.58 -1.15
CA ASN A 64 -20.30 -10.09 -0.51
C ASN A 64 -20.99 -9.04 -1.39
N GLN A 65 -22.16 -9.40 -1.93
CA GLN A 65 -22.98 -8.49 -2.74
C GLN A 65 -23.40 -7.21 -1.99
N ALA A 66 -23.58 -7.29 -0.68
CA ALA A 66 -23.89 -6.09 0.12
C ALA A 66 -22.70 -5.14 0.21
N SER A 67 -21.47 -5.65 0.28
CA SER A 67 -20.24 -4.85 0.19
C SER A 67 -20.10 -4.16 -1.16
N ILE A 68 -20.35 -4.88 -2.25
CA ILE A 68 -20.39 -4.32 -3.60
C ILE A 68 -21.41 -3.17 -3.68
N ASN A 69 -22.62 -3.41 -3.27
CA ASN A 69 -23.69 -2.41 -3.33
C ASN A 69 -23.38 -1.16 -2.49
N LYS A 70 -22.82 -1.35 -1.30
CA LYS A 70 -22.34 -0.26 -0.43
C LYS A 70 -21.21 0.51 -1.08
N GLY A 71 -20.25 -0.20 -1.67
CA GLY A 71 -19.13 0.39 -2.38
C GLY A 71 -19.58 1.25 -3.57
N LEU A 72 -20.47 0.71 -4.43
CA LEU A 72 -20.98 1.46 -5.59
C LEU A 72 -21.76 2.70 -5.18
N LYS A 73 -22.61 2.64 -4.14
CA LYS A 73 -23.29 3.82 -3.60
C LYS A 73 -22.30 4.88 -3.11
N PHE A 74 -21.18 4.45 -2.54
CA PHE A 74 -20.13 5.38 -2.12
C PHE A 74 -19.38 5.98 -3.33
N ALA A 75 -19.14 5.19 -4.39
CA ALA A 75 -18.60 5.69 -5.65
C ALA A 75 -19.51 6.75 -6.26
N ASP A 76 -20.80 6.47 -6.36
CA ASP A 76 -21.81 7.39 -6.89
C ASP A 76 -21.82 8.72 -6.10
N LYS A 77 -21.71 8.64 -4.75
CA LYS A 77 -21.61 9.83 -3.90
C LYS A 77 -20.34 10.66 -4.15
N LEU A 78 -19.21 9.99 -4.37
CA LEU A 78 -17.94 10.69 -4.69
C LEU A 78 -18.00 11.38 -6.07
N LEU A 79 -18.51 10.68 -7.07
CA LEU A 79 -18.70 11.22 -8.41
C LEU A 79 -19.67 12.41 -8.41
N ALA A 80 -20.83 12.29 -7.74
CA ALA A 80 -21.78 13.39 -7.59
C ALA A 80 -21.14 14.61 -6.89
N LYS A 81 -20.29 14.40 -5.88
CA LYS A 81 -19.54 15.48 -5.22
C LYS A 81 -18.53 16.15 -6.18
N ASP A 82 -17.89 15.39 -7.07
CA ASP A 82 -16.96 15.97 -8.04
C ASP A 82 -17.71 16.76 -9.13
N VAL A 83 -18.89 16.29 -9.55
CA VAL A 83 -19.79 17.05 -10.44
C VAL A 83 -20.24 18.35 -9.76
N SER A 84 -20.74 18.29 -8.51
CA SER A 84 -21.21 19.48 -7.79
C SER A 84 -20.11 20.52 -7.53
N LYS A 85 -18.84 20.11 -7.57
CA LYS A 85 -17.66 20.99 -7.46
C LYS A 85 -17.07 21.36 -8.83
N GLU A 86 -17.77 21.06 -9.92
CA GLU A 86 -17.34 21.36 -11.28
C GLU A 86 -15.95 20.77 -11.66
N ARG A 87 -15.55 19.70 -11.00
CA ARG A 87 -14.28 19.00 -11.29
C ARG A 87 -14.39 18.08 -12.49
N ILE A 88 -15.58 17.54 -12.71
CA ILE A 88 -15.96 16.69 -13.84
C ILE A 88 -17.37 17.07 -14.29
N THR A 89 -17.72 16.79 -15.55
CA THR A 89 -19.09 16.92 -16.06
C THR A 89 -19.94 15.70 -15.67
N GLN A 90 -21.28 15.81 -15.79
CA GLN A 90 -22.18 14.67 -15.58
C GLN A 90 -21.85 13.54 -16.55
N GLU A 91 -21.61 13.85 -17.83
CA GLU A 91 -21.23 12.88 -18.86
C GLU A 91 -19.95 12.12 -18.48
N GLN A 92 -18.92 12.84 -17.98
CA GLN A 92 -17.70 12.21 -17.49
C GLN A 92 -17.97 11.30 -16.28
N SER A 93 -18.85 11.72 -15.37
CA SER A 93 -19.25 10.91 -14.21
C SER A 93 -19.90 9.60 -14.66
N ASP A 94 -20.86 9.67 -15.60
CA ASP A 94 -21.58 8.52 -16.12
C ASP A 94 -20.63 7.57 -16.85
N LYS A 95 -19.70 8.11 -17.64
CA LYS A 95 -18.65 7.33 -18.30
C LYS A 95 -17.74 6.62 -17.28
N ILE A 96 -17.25 7.30 -16.25
CA ILE A 96 -16.42 6.69 -15.20
C ILE A 96 -17.20 5.58 -14.52
N ARG A 97 -18.48 5.82 -14.19
CA ARG A 97 -19.33 4.84 -13.52
C ARG A 97 -19.57 3.59 -14.38
N SER A 98 -19.72 3.76 -15.69
CA SER A 98 -19.90 2.64 -16.64
C SER A 98 -18.68 1.74 -16.79
N LEU A 99 -17.49 2.24 -16.48
CA LEU A 99 -16.26 1.45 -16.48
C LEU A 99 -16.13 0.48 -15.29
N LEU A 100 -16.97 0.63 -14.24
CA LEU A 100 -16.93 -0.24 -13.07
C LEU A 100 -17.90 -1.42 -13.25
N ALA A 101 -17.36 -2.62 -13.47
CA ALA A 101 -18.12 -3.86 -13.62
C ALA A 101 -18.03 -4.69 -12.32
N PRO A 102 -19.04 -4.62 -11.45
CA PRO A 102 -19.04 -5.38 -10.19
C PRO A 102 -19.42 -6.84 -10.41
N THR A 103 -18.80 -7.75 -9.67
CA THR A 103 -19.10 -9.19 -9.72
C THR A 103 -18.74 -9.87 -8.40
N THR A 104 -19.34 -11.04 -8.15
CA THR A 104 -18.93 -11.90 -7.03
C THR A 104 -18.06 -13.07 -7.46
N SER A 105 -17.79 -13.22 -8.77
CA SER A 105 -16.99 -14.31 -9.31
C SER A 105 -15.54 -13.86 -9.61
N MET A 106 -14.58 -14.60 -9.08
CA MET A 106 -13.16 -14.44 -9.42
C MET A 106 -12.85 -14.82 -10.88
N ASP A 107 -13.64 -15.70 -11.49
CA ASP A 107 -13.43 -16.13 -12.89
C ASP A 107 -13.56 -14.97 -13.89
N SER A 108 -14.24 -13.90 -13.48
CA SER A 108 -14.33 -12.66 -14.25
C SER A 108 -12.99 -11.91 -14.42
N LEU A 109 -11.91 -12.41 -13.78
CA LEU A 109 -10.55 -11.89 -13.92
C LEU A 109 -9.72 -12.63 -14.99
N ALA A 110 -10.33 -13.55 -15.74
CA ALA A 110 -9.64 -14.37 -16.73
C ALA A 110 -9.10 -13.59 -17.95
N ASP A 111 -9.47 -12.32 -18.12
CA ASP A 111 -9.08 -11.50 -19.26
C ASP A 111 -8.46 -10.14 -18.86
N VAL A 112 -8.04 -9.99 -17.59
CA VAL A 112 -7.43 -8.75 -17.10
C VAL A 112 -5.91 -8.74 -17.32
N ASP A 113 -5.34 -7.55 -17.45
CA ASP A 113 -3.88 -7.37 -17.58
C ASP A 113 -3.19 -7.10 -16.25
N PHE A 114 -3.95 -6.61 -15.27
CA PHE A 114 -3.44 -6.24 -13.95
C PHE A 114 -4.52 -6.51 -12.90
N VAL A 115 -4.15 -7.13 -11.79
CA VAL A 115 -5.03 -7.31 -10.63
C VAL A 115 -4.45 -6.56 -9.44
N ILE A 116 -5.30 -5.87 -8.66
CA ILE A 116 -4.93 -5.29 -7.38
C ILE A 116 -5.85 -5.87 -6.30
N GLU A 117 -5.29 -6.68 -5.42
CA GLU A 117 -5.99 -7.23 -4.26
C GLU A 117 -5.96 -6.20 -3.11
N ALA A 118 -7.13 -5.90 -2.54
CA ALA A 118 -7.35 -4.94 -1.45
C ALA A 118 -8.37 -5.46 -0.40
N VAL A 119 -8.29 -6.76 -0.09
CA VAL A 119 -9.10 -7.41 0.97
C VAL A 119 -8.49 -7.17 2.36
N PRO A 120 -9.18 -7.56 3.46
CA PRO A 120 -8.63 -7.45 4.82
C PRO A 120 -7.24 -8.08 4.97
N GLU A 121 -6.44 -7.53 5.88
CA GLU A 121 -5.02 -7.87 6.09
C GLU A 121 -4.88 -9.22 6.85
N ILE A 122 -5.36 -10.29 6.24
CA ILE A 122 -5.35 -11.66 6.76
C ILE A 122 -4.50 -12.52 5.84
N PRO A 123 -3.32 -13.02 6.31
CA PRO A 123 -2.37 -13.76 5.46
C PRO A 123 -3.00 -14.94 4.73
N SER A 124 -3.73 -15.80 5.43
CA SER A 124 -4.35 -16.99 4.83
C SER A 124 -5.35 -16.65 3.73
N LEU A 125 -6.12 -15.56 3.89
CA LEU A 125 -7.05 -15.08 2.87
C LEU A 125 -6.31 -14.60 1.63
N LYS A 126 -5.26 -13.79 1.80
CA LYS A 126 -4.48 -13.28 0.67
C LYS A 126 -3.75 -14.42 -0.06
N PHE A 127 -3.19 -15.38 0.68
CA PHE A 127 -2.54 -16.55 0.09
C PHE A 127 -3.50 -17.35 -0.79
N SER A 128 -4.71 -17.67 -0.30
CA SER A 128 -5.70 -18.41 -1.10
C SER A 128 -6.18 -17.63 -2.33
N ILE A 129 -6.27 -16.29 -2.25
CA ILE A 129 -6.59 -15.45 -3.39
C ILE A 129 -5.48 -15.55 -4.44
N PHE A 130 -4.21 -15.42 -4.05
CA PHE A 130 -3.09 -15.49 -4.99
C PHE A 130 -2.88 -16.88 -5.61
N GLU A 131 -3.14 -17.96 -4.86
CA GLU A 131 -3.24 -19.31 -5.41
C GLU A 131 -4.31 -19.40 -6.52
N SER A 132 -5.48 -18.81 -6.29
CA SER A 132 -6.58 -18.77 -7.28
C SER A 132 -6.23 -17.92 -8.49
N LEU A 133 -5.66 -16.73 -8.27
CA LEU A 133 -5.24 -15.82 -9.34
C LEU A 133 -4.20 -16.44 -10.27
N ALA A 134 -3.30 -17.25 -9.72
CA ALA A 134 -2.31 -17.98 -10.51
C ALA A 134 -2.93 -18.95 -11.53
N GLN A 135 -4.16 -19.43 -11.27
CA GLN A 135 -4.90 -20.33 -12.15
C GLN A 135 -5.84 -19.59 -13.10
N ILE A 136 -6.42 -18.46 -12.65
CA ILE A 136 -7.48 -17.74 -13.36
C ILE A 136 -6.89 -16.74 -14.34
N CYS A 137 -5.90 -15.96 -13.91
CA CYS A 137 -5.38 -14.82 -14.67
C CYS A 137 -4.47 -15.27 -15.84
N PRO A 138 -4.50 -14.53 -16.95
CA PRO A 138 -3.62 -14.83 -18.08
C PRO A 138 -2.12 -14.75 -17.69
N PRO A 139 -1.24 -15.45 -18.41
CA PRO A 139 0.21 -15.49 -18.10
C PRO A 139 0.91 -14.13 -18.11
N HIS A 140 0.35 -13.14 -18.79
CA HIS A 140 0.91 -11.78 -18.85
C HIS A 140 0.39 -10.85 -17.74
N ALA A 141 -0.67 -11.25 -17.02
CA ALA A 141 -1.29 -10.38 -16.01
C ALA A 141 -0.39 -10.19 -14.78
N ILE A 142 -0.24 -8.96 -14.33
CA ILE A 142 0.44 -8.64 -13.08
C ILE A 142 -0.52 -8.86 -11.92
N LEU A 143 -0.02 -9.51 -10.87
CA LEU A 143 -0.76 -9.84 -9.66
C LEU A 143 -0.26 -8.96 -8.51
N ALA A 144 -0.93 -7.83 -8.27
CA ALA A 144 -0.55 -6.91 -7.22
C ALA A 144 -1.40 -7.08 -5.96
N THR A 145 -0.80 -6.82 -4.80
CA THR A 145 -1.48 -6.71 -3.51
C THR A 145 -1.36 -5.30 -2.95
N ASN A 146 -2.38 -4.85 -2.23
CA ASN A 146 -2.36 -3.60 -1.47
C ASN A 146 -2.09 -3.87 0.02
N THR A 147 -1.30 -4.89 0.34
CA THR A 147 -0.93 -5.21 1.72
C THR A 147 -0.08 -4.10 2.33
N SER A 148 -0.23 -3.89 3.64
CA SER A 148 0.56 -2.95 4.43
C SER A 148 1.69 -3.61 5.22
N SER A 149 1.70 -4.94 5.33
CA SER A 149 2.60 -5.64 6.26
C SER A 149 3.02 -7.04 5.84
N ILE A 150 2.26 -7.72 4.95
CA ILE A 150 2.55 -9.11 4.58
C ILE A 150 3.66 -9.13 3.52
N SER A 151 4.68 -9.96 3.72
CA SER A 151 5.80 -10.13 2.80
C SER A 151 5.33 -10.53 1.40
N ILE A 152 5.81 -9.80 0.40
CA ILE A 152 5.51 -10.03 -1.02
C ILE A 152 6.15 -11.34 -1.48
N THR A 153 7.34 -11.67 -0.97
CA THR A 153 8.02 -12.94 -1.20
C THR A 153 7.15 -14.11 -0.74
N ARG A 154 6.49 -14.01 0.43
CA ARG A 154 5.58 -15.05 0.93
C ARG A 154 4.32 -15.16 0.08
N ILE A 155 3.73 -14.06 -0.34
CA ILE A 155 2.57 -14.07 -1.24
C ILE A 155 2.95 -14.68 -2.59
N ALA A 156 4.07 -14.28 -3.18
CA ALA A 156 4.55 -14.81 -4.45
C ALA A 156 4.81 -16.32 -4.39
N ALA A 157 5.33 -16.83 -3.27
CA ALA A 157 5.58 -18.26 -3.07
C ALA A 157 4.31 -19.13 -3.11
N THR A 158 3.12 -18.54 -2.84
CA THR A 158 1.85 -19.31 -2.91
C THR A 158 1.34 -19.53 -4.32
N THR A 159 1.88 -18.83 -5.31
CA THR A 159 1.42 -18.90 -6.71
C THR A 159 1.95 -20.12 -7.46
N THR A 160 2.88 -20.86 -6.90
CA THR A 160 3.45 -22.08 -7.47
C THR A 160 3.75 -23.11 -6.38
N LYS A 161 3.70 -24.38 -6.73
CA LYS A 161 4.14 -25.50 -5.86
C LYS A 161 5.61 -25.83 -6.08
N ASP A 162 6.18 -25.43 -7.21
CA ASP A 162 7.59 -25.62 -7.55
C ASP A 162 8.34 -24.30 -7.30
N PRO A 163 9.20 -24.21 -6.28
CA PRO A 163 9.94 -22.99 -5.99
C PRO A 163 10.94 -22.60 -7.08
N THR A 164 11.25 -23.51 -8.02
CA THR A 164 12.11 -23.21 -9.17
C THR A 164 11.35 -22.61 -10.36
N ASP A 165 10.02 -22.78 -10.40
CA ASP A 165 9.16 -22.16 -11.40
C ASP A 165 8.80 -20.73 -10.97
N THR A 166 9.41 -19.75 -11.58
CA THR A 166 9.17 -18.35 -11.34
C THR A 166 8.18 -17.70 -12.32
N SER A 167 7.57 -18.46 -13.21
CA SER A 167 6.70 -17.94 -14.28
C SER A 167 5.53 -17.10 -13.75
N THR A 168 4.91 -17.51 -12.65
CA THR A 168 3.84 -16.75 -12.00
C THR A 168 4.35 -15.87 -10.86
N SER A 169 5.25 -16.37 -10.01
CA SER A 169 5.77 -15.63 -8.87
C SER A 169 6.53 -14.36 -9.26
N SER A 170 7.15 -14.33 -10.46
CA SER A 170 7.82 -13.15 -11.00
C SER A 170 6.88 -11.99 -11.34
N ARG A 171 5.57 -12.27 -11.47
CA ARG A 171 4.52 -11.28 -11.76
C ARG A 171 3.82 -10.75 -10.50
N VAL A 172 4.24 -11.21 -9.32
CA VAL A 172 3.69 -10.77 -8.03
C VAL A 172 4.44 -9.56 -7.52
N ILE A 173 3.69 -8.53 -7.11
CA ILE A 173 4.22 -7.26 -6.62
C ILE A 173 3.26 -6.64 -5.59
N SER A 174 3.70 -5.69 -4.78
CA SER A 174 2.77 -4.82 -4.07
C SER A 174 2.69 -3.44 -4.70
N THR A 175 1.46 -2.95 -4.80
CA THR A 175 1.14 -1.55 -5.05
C THR A 175 0.38 -1.03 -3.83
N HIS A 176 1.14 -0.58 -2.82
CA HIS A 176 0.59 -0.13 -1.54
C HIS A 176 0.12 1.33 -1.65
N PHE A 177 -1.17 1.52 -1.89
CA PHE A 177 -1.80 2.84 -1.99
C PHE A 177 -2.03 3.46 -0.62
N MET A 178 -1.74 4.75 -0.49
CA MET A 178 -2.00 5.49 0.74
C MET A 178 -3.49 5.88 0.85
N ASN A 179 -4.04 5.79 2.06
CA ASN A 179 -5.44 6.13 2.35
C ASN A 179 -5.59 7.64 2.65
N PRO A 180 -6.59 8.36 2.09
CA PRO A 180 -7.59 7.92 1.08
C PRO A 180 -7.03 7.94 -0.35
N VAL A 181 -7.28 6.88 -1.13
CA VAL A 181 -6.70 6.72 -2.47
C VAL A 181 -6.96 7.89 -3.42
N PRO A 182 -8.15 8.51 -3.49
CA PRO A 182 -8.37 9.65 -4.39
C PRO A 182 -7.56 10.91 -4.04
N ILE A 183 -7.12 11.04 -2.80
CA ILE A 183 -6.44 12.24 -2.27
C ILE A 183 -4.92 12.04 -2.25
N GLN A 184 -4.48 10.91 -1.71
CA GLN A 184 -3.06 10.64 -1.53
C GLN A 184 -2.40 10.29 -2.86
N LYS A 185 -1.27 10.95 -3.15
CA LYS A 185 -0.52 10.70 -4.39
C LYS A 185 0.49 9.56 -4.26
N GLY A 186 1.00 9.31 -3.07
CA GLY A 186 2.03 8.30 -2.83
C GLY A 186 1.51 6.87 -3.04
N VAL A 187 2.31 6.03 -3.68
CA VAL A 187 2.14 4.58 -3.77
C VAL A 187 3.49 3.94 -3.58
N GLU A 188 3.61 3.00 -2.66
CA GLU A 188 4.82 2.20 -2.55
C GLU A 188 4.74 1.01 -3.50
N ILE A 189 5.81 0.79 -4.24
CA ILE A 189 6.01 -0.37 -5.11
C ILE A 189 7.00 -1.29 -4.39
N ILE A 190 6.51 -2.43 -3.90
CA ILE A 190 7.31 -3.36 -3.11
C ILE A 190 7.53 -4.65 -3.90
N THR A 191 8.79 -5.06 -4.01
CA THR A 191 9.22 -6.23 -4.76
C THR A 191 9.57 -7.37 -3.82
N GLY A 192 8.98 -8.55 -4.04
CA GLY A 192 9.48 -9.79 -3.44
C GLY A 192 10.78 -10.26 -4.10
N LEU A 193 11.38 -11.32 -3.56
CA LEU A 193 12.60 -11.90 -4.13
C LEU A 193 12.41 -12.41 -5.57
N GLN A 194 11.19 -12.83 -5.90
CA GLN A 194 10.83 -13.41 -7.21
C GLN A 194 10.46 -12.34 -8.24
N THR A 195 10.07 -11.14 -7.82
CA THR A 195 9.49 -10.11 -8.71
C THR A 195 10.45 -9.70 -9.83
N SER A 196 10.00 -9.77 -11.08
CA SER A 196 10.81 -9.39 -12.25
C SER A 196 10.87 -7.86 -12.42
N GLN A 197 11.92 -7.39 -13.09
CA GLN A 197 12.06 -5.96 -13.42
C GLN A 197 10.95 -5.47 -14.36
N GLU A 198 10.48 -6.30 -15.28
CA GLU A 198 9.36 -5.99 -16.18
C GLU A 198 8.07 -5.72 -15.39
N THR A 199 7.80 -6.55 -14.37
CA THR A 199 6.66 -6.36 -13.45
C THR A 199 6.78 -5.02 -12.72
N VAL A 200 7.97 -4.68 -12.24
CA VAL A 200 8.24 -3.40 -11.56
C VAL A 200 7.98 -2.22 -12.50
N ASP A 201 8.55 -2.25 -13.69
CA ASP A 201 8.46 -1.15 -14.66
C ASP A 201 7.00 -0.92 -15.09
N THR A 202 6.25 -2.01 -15.33
CA THR A 202 4.83 -1.94 -15.68
C THR A 202 3.99 -1.41 -14.52
N ALA A 203 4.21 -1.87 -13.28
CA ALA A 203 3.48 -1.37 -12.10
C ALA A 203 3.75 0.12 -11.86
N ILE A 204 5.00 0.57 -12.01
CA ILE A 204 5.37 1.99 -11.93
C ILE A 204 4.67 2.81 -13.01
N ALA A 205 4.69 2.35 -14.27
CA ALA A 205 4.05 3.04 -15.38
C ALA A 205 2.54 3.16 -15.18
N PHE A 206 1.88 2.08 -14.74
CA PHE A 206 0.45 2.07 -14.45
C PHE A 206 0.08 3.01 -13.29
N CYS A 207 0.82 2.98 -12.18
CA CYS A 207 0.59 3.92 -11.08
C CYS A 207 0.79 5.38 -11.51
N LYS A 208 1.78 5.69 -12.35
CA LYS A 208 1.96 7.03 -12.93
C LYS A 208 0.78 7.43 -13.81
N ALA A 209 0.25 6.53 -14.64
CA ALA A 209 -0.94 6.78 -15.46
C ALA A 209 -2.18 7.06 -14.59
N MET A 210 -2.29 6.45 -13.40
CA MET A 210 -3.30 6.76 -12.40
C MET A 210 -3.07 8.12 -11.68
N GLY A 211 -2.07 8.91 -12.09
CA GLY A 211 -1.72 10.19 -11.47
C GLY A 211 -1.05 10.05 -10.09
N LYS A 212 -0.47 8.90 -9.82
CA LYS A 212 0.26 8.61 -8.58
C LYS A 212 1.76 8.88 -8.70
N ILE A 213 2.41 8.98 -7.55
CA ILE A 213 3.87 9.12 -7.42
C ILE A 213 4.38 7.83 -6.79
N PRO A 214 4.83 6.86 -7.60
CA PRO A 214 5.34 5.60 -7.09
C PRO A 214 6.74 5.78 -6.49
N SER A 215 6.99 5.13 -5.35
CA SER A 215 8.29 5.03 -4.69
C SER A 215 8.60 3.57 -4.44
N GLN A 216 9.80 3.12 -4.81
CA GLN A 216 10.18 1.72 -4.63
C GLN A 216 10.63 1.45 -3.18
N SER A 217 10.25 0.29 -2.67
CA SER A 217 10.64 -0.22 -1.37
C SER A 217 11.02 -1.70 -1.48
N ALA A 218 11.94 -2.16 -0.66
CA ALA A 218 12.21 -3.57 -0.50
C ALA A 218 11.10 -4.27 0.31
N ASP A 219 10.97 -5.58 0.14
CA ASP A 219 10.12 -6.46 0.97
C ASP A 219 10.72 -6.58 2.38
N SER A 220 10.43 -5.60 3.21
CA SER A 220 10.92 -5.49 4.58
C SER A 220 9.76 -5.10 5.50
N PRO A 221 9.75 -5.53 6.75
CA PRO A 221 8.68 -5.20 7.69
C PRO A 221 8.35 -3.71 7.72
N GLY A 222 7.07 -3.38 7.47
CA GLY A 222 6.57 -2.00 7.41
C GLY A 222 6.94 -1.23 6.15
N PHE A 223 7.61 -1.87 5.19
CA PHE A 223 8.09 -1.28 3.93
C PHE A 223 8.84 0.03 4.17
N LEU A 224 8.57 1.09 3.44
CA LEU A 224 9.20 2.39 3.66
C LEU A 224 8.34 3.29 4.55
N ALA A 225 7.06 3.42 4.26
CA ALA A 225 6.17 4.35 4.95
C ALA A 225 5.97 3.98 6.42
N ASN A 226 5.53 2.76 6.72
CA ASN A 226 5.24 2.35 8.09
C ASN A 226 6.52 2.19 8.93
N ARG A 227 7.63 1.80 8.31
CA ARG A 227 8.93 1.70 8.97
C ARG A 227 9.41 3.05 9.54
N ILE A 228 9.02 4.16 8.92
CA ILE A 228 9.36 5.52 9.37
C ILE A 228 8.23 6.10 10.23
N LEU A 229 6.99 5.96 9.76
CA LEU A 229 5.83 6.60 10.37
C LEU A 229 5.49 6.04 11.75
N MET A 230 5.56 4.71 11.90
CA MET A 230 5.15 4.10 13.17
C MET A 230 6.10 4.42 14.34
N PRO A 231 7.43 4.35 14.20
CA PRO A 231 8.33 4.88 15.23
C PRO A 231 8.13 6.36 15.54
N TYR A 232 7.86 7.20 14.53
CA TYR A 232 7.56 8.61 14.73
C TYR A 232 6.33 8.83 15.62
N ILE A 233 5.23 8.11 15.33
CA ILE A 233 4.01 8.14 16.16
C ILE A 233 4.28 7.58 17.55
N ASN A 234 4.94 6.42 17.63
CA ASN A 234 5.23 5.75 18.90
C ASN A 234 6.11 6.60 19.82
N GLU A 235 7.09 7.31 19.27
CA GLU A 235 7.95 8.24 20.02
C GLU A 235 7.15 9.42 20.57
N ALA A 236 6.22 9.98 19.79
CA ALA A 236 5.33 11.03 20.26
C ALA A 236 4.42 10.53 21.42
N ILE A 237 3.97 9.27 21.35
CA ILE A 237 3.20 8.65 22.44
C ILE A 237 4.09 8.43 23.69
N ILE A 238 5.35 8.04 23.50
CA ILE A 238 6.33 7.92 24.61
C ILE A 238 6.60 9.28 25.25
N CYS A 239 6.74 10.36 24.46
CA CYS A 239 6.88 11.72 24.98
C CYS A 239 5.69 12.11 25.89
N LEU A 240 4.46 11.77 25.47
CA LEU A 240 3.26 11.99 26.28
C LEU A 240 3.28 11.11 27.55
N GLU A 241 3.57 9.81 27.40
CA GLU A 241 3.61 8.84 28.49
C GLU A 241 4.61 9.22 29.58
N THR A 242 5.76 9.76 29.20
CA THR A 242 6.86 10.12 30.10
C THR A 242 6.82 11.57 30.60
N GLY A 243 5.81 12.35 30.15
CA GLY A 243 5.62 13.72 30.59
C GLY A 243 6.60 14.74 29.99
N VAL A 244 7.23 14.42 28.85
CA VAL A 244 8.10 15.36 28.12
C VAL A 244 7.30 16.56 27.61
N GLY A 245 6.04 16.34 27.20
CA GLY A 245 5.14 17.38 26.75
C GLY A 245 3.67 16.99 26.91
N SER A 246 2.80 17.99 26.89
CA SER A 246 1.35 17.73 26.79
C SER A 246 0.97 17.24 25.39
N ARG A 247 -0.19 16.58 25.28
CA ARG A 247 -0.77 16.16 24.00
C ARG A 247 -0.76 17.31 22.97
N ASP A 248 -1.25 18.47 23.40
CA ASP A 248 -1.44 19.61 22.50
C ASP A 248 -0.11 20.24 22.10
N ASP A 249 0.88 20.29 23.01
CA ASP A 249 2.21 20.81 22.72
C ASP A 249 2.99 19.91 21.77
N ILE A 250 2.90 18.58 21.94
CA ILE A 250 3.54 17.61 21.05
C ILE A 250 3.01 17.77 19.62
N ASP A 251 1.69 17.79 19.45
CA ASP A 251 1.10 17.94 18.12
C ASP A 251 1.35 19.34 17.53
N ALA A 252 1.28 20.39 18.35
CA ALA A 252 1.52 21.75 17.91
C ALA A 252 2.95 21.98 17.42
N ILE A 253 3.97 21.52 18.17
CA ILE A 253 5.38 21.70 17.75
C ILE A 253 5.70 20.92 16.49
N MET A 254 5.18 19.71 16.35
CA MET A 254 5.41 18.92 15.15
C MET A 254 4.71 19.52 13.93
N LYS A 255 3.47 19.97 14.09
CA LYS A 255 2.73 20.63 13.01
C LYS A 255 3.38 21.93 12.56
N ASN A 256 3.77 22.80 13.49
CA ASN A 256 4.26 24.13 13.17
C ASN A 256 5.79 24.20 12.99
N GLY A 257 6.54 23.32 13.65
CA GLY A 257 8.00 23.28 13.57
C GLY A 257 8.54 22.43 12.42
N THR A 258 7.81 21.38 12.01
CA THR A 258 8.23 20.49 10.91
C THR A 258 7.29 20.54 9.69
N ASN A 259 6.26 21.41 9.74
CA ASN A 259 5.30 21.62 8.67
C ASN A 259 4.54 20.38 8.22
N VAL A 260 4.30 19.43 9.14
CA VAL A 260 3.43 18.28 8.85
C VAL A 260 1.96 18.73 8.90
N PRO A 261 1.07 18.18 8.06
CA PRO A 261 -0.33 18.62 7.98
C PRO A 261 -1.12 18.30 9.25
N MET A 262 -0.67 17.34 10.05
CA MET A 262 -1.33 16.81 11.25
C MET A 262 -0.27 16.40 12.26
N GLY A 263 -0.46 16.72 13.55
CA GLY A 263 0.43 16.27 14.61
C GLY A 263 0.38 14.73 14.78
N PRO A 264 1.42 14.12 15.36
CA PRO A 264 1.55 12.66 15.41
C PRO A 264 0.46 11.96 16.24
N LEU A 265 -0.03 12.57 17.33
CA LEU A 265 -1.07 11.98 18.16
C LEU A 265 -2.45 12.07 17.48
N GLN A 266 -2.75 13.20 16.83
CA GLN A 266 -3.92 13.35 16.00
C GLN A 266 -3.89 12.41 14.79
N LEU A 267 -2.71 12.17 14.21
CA LEU A 267 -2.51 11.22 13.11
C LEU A 267 -2.72 9.78 13.58
N ALA A 268 -2.28 9.43 14.78
CA ALA A 268 -2.56 8.11 15.38
C ALA A 268 -4.07 7.87 15.53
N ASP A 269 -4.82 8.88 16.01
CA ASP A 269 -6.28 8.81 16.11
C ASP A 269 -6.96 8.67 14.75
N PHE A 270 -6.41 9.33 13.72
CA PHE A 270 -6.93 9.26 12.35
C PHE A 270 -6.70 7.89 11.71
N ILE A 271 -5.50 7.30 11.89
CA ILE A 271 -5.15 5.95 11.40
C ILE A 271 -5.95 4.89 12.16
N GLY A 272 -6.11 5.08 13.45
CA GLY A 272 -6.63 4.12 14.41
C GLY A 272 -5.53 3.57 15.30
N ILE A 273 -5.69 3.75 16.60
CA ILE A 273 -4.70 3.41 17.62
C ILE A 273 -4.40 1.89 17.64
N ASP A 274 -5.43 1.06 17.45
CA ASP A 274 -5.28 -0.39 17.28
C ASP A 274 -4.50 -0.77 16.02
N THR A 275 -4.69 -0.04 14.93
CA THR A 275 -3.93 -0.22 13.69
C THR A 275 -2.45 0.14 13.92
N CYS A 276 -2.17 1.26 14.58
CA CYS A 276 -0.81 1.64 14.96
C CYS A 276 -0.15 0.57 15.83
N LEU A 277 -0.87 0.04 16.83
CA LEU A 277 -0.37 -1.03 17.69
C LEU A 277 -0.08 -2.32 16.91
N ALA A 278 -0.98 -2.71 16.00
CA ALA A 278 -0.80 -3.90 15.17
C ALA A 278 0.46 -3.80 14.30
N ILE A 279 0.66 -2.65 13.63
CA ILE A 279 1.85 -2.43 12.80
C ILE A 279 3.12 -2.41 13.65
N MET A 280 3.12 -1.74 14.80
CA MET A 280 4.26 -1.73 15.72
C MET A 280 4.63 -3.15 16.21
N LYS A 281 3.62 -4.01 16.47
CA LYS A 281 3.87 -5.41 16.83
C LYS A 281 4.56 -6.17 15.69
N VAL A 282 4.05 -6.04 14.46
CA VAL A 282 4.67 -6.67 13.27
C VAL A 282 6.12 -6.21 13.12
N LEU A 283 6.37 -4.89 13.20
CA LEU A 283 7.72 -4.35 13.11
C LEU A 283 8.65 -4.92 14.19
N TYR A 284 8.16 -5.04 15.42
CA TYR A 284 8.94 -5.56 16.54
C TYR A 284 9.20 -7.07 16.41
N GLU A 285 8.19 -7.85 16.10
CA GLU A 285 8.27 -9.31 15.99
C GLU A 285 9.13 -9.76 14.80
N GLU A 286 8.98 -9.10 13.64
CA GLU A 286 9.70 -9.47 12.43
C GLU A 286 11.16 -8.99 12.41
N THR A 287 11.50 -7.94 13.18
CA THR A 287 12.87 -7.39 13.19
C THR A 287 13.65 -7.75 14.46
N GLY A 288 12.98 -8.02 15.57
CA GLY A 288 13.60 -8.19 16.90
C GLY A 288 14.25 -6.90 17.44
N ASP A 289 14.07 -5.75 16.79
CA ASP A 289 14.71 -4.50 17.17
C ASP A 289 13.84 -3.74 18.18
N SER A 290 14.42 -3.47 19.37
CA SER A 290 13.75 -2.82 20.49
C SER A 290 13.20 -1.42 20.17
N LYS A 291 13.70 -0.73 19.15
CA LYS A 291 13.18 0.58 18.73
C LYS A 291 11.71 0.51 18.25
N TYR A 292 11.23 -0.68 17.88
CA TYR A 292 9.83 -0.89 17.47
C TYR A 292 8.95 -1.39 18.61
N ARG A 293 9.47 -1.45 19.84
CA ARG A 293 8.66 -1.82 21.01
C ARG A 293 7.49 -0.83 21.17
N PRO A 294 6.23 -1.28 21.10
CA PRO A 294 5.09 -0.39 21.31
C PRO A 294 5.10 0.24 22.70
N SER A 295 4.78 1.53 22.80
CA SER A 295 4.59 2.23 24.06
C SER A 295 3.56 1.51 24.93
N VAL A 296 3.70 1.62 26.26
CA VAL A 296 2.73 1.03 27.20
C VAL A 296 1.41 1.76 27.11
N LEU A 297 1.44 3.08 26.94
CA LEU A 297 0.24 3.90 26.78
C LEU A 297 -0.56 3.49 25.52
N LEU A 298 0.11 3.24 24.39
CA LEU A 298 -0.52 2.77 23.16
C LEU A 298 -1.32 1.46 23.39
N ARG A 299 -0.75 0.51 24.15
CA ARG A 299 -1.44 -0.74 24.48
C ARG A 299 -2.64 -0.49 25.40
N LYS A 300 -2.47 0.32 26.45
CA LYS A 300 -3.56 0.66 27.40
C LYS A 300 -4.74 1.33 26.72
N MET A 301 -4.48 2.21 25.75
CA MET A 301 -5.55 2.88 25.00
C MET A 301 -6.36 1.87 24.16
N VAL A 302 -5.69 0.93 23.50
CA VAL A 302 -6.37 -0.15 22.76
C VAL A 302 -7.21 -1.01 23.70
N ASP A 303 -6.65 -1.41 24.86
CA ASP A 303 -7.35 -2.21 25.86
C ASP A 303 -8.58 -1.47 26.42
N ALA A 304 -8.51 -0.13 26.51
CA ALA A 304 -9.62 0.72 26.94
C ALA A 304 -10.68 0.97 25.83
N GLY A 305 -10.46 0.48 24.61
CA GLY A 305 -11.34 0.76 23.47
C GLY A 305 -11.23 2.19 22.92
N TRP A 306 -10.19 2.94 23.29
CA TRP A 306 -9.93 4.29 22.81
C TRP A 306 -9.14 4.20 21.50
N LEU A 307 -9.87 3.94 20.42
CA LEU A 307 -9.28 3.59 19.13
C LEU A 307 -9.12 4.79 18.17
N GLY A 308 -9.29 6.01 18.70
CA GLY A 308 -9.21 7.24 17.93
C GLY A 308 -10.54 7.61 17.31
N LYS A 309 -10.51 8.29 16.17
CA LYS A 309 -11.67 8.86 15.50
C LYS A 309 -12.80 7.87 15.23
N LYS A 310 -12.48 6.62 14.93
CA LYS A 310 -13.48 5.56 14.63
C LYS A 310 -14.31 5.13 15.84
N SER A 311 -13.81 5.30 17.06
CA SER A 311 -14.51 5.01 18.31
C SER A 311 -15.04 6.26 19.01
N GLY A 312 -14.85 7.46 18.44
CA GLY A 312 -15.20 8.73 19.04
C GLY A 312 -14.23 9.21 20.13
N LYS A 313 -13.24 8.39 20.50
CA LYS A 313 -12.25 8.69 21.54
C LYS A 313 -10.89 8.06 21.21
N GLY A 314 -9.84 8.85 21.39
CA GLY A 314 -8.45 8.45 21.31
C GLY A 314 -7.58 9.34 22.20
N PHE A 315 -6.51 9.94 21.65
CA PHE A 315 -5.80 11.03 22.30
C PHE A 315 -6.69 12.27 22.37
N TYR A 316 -7.64 12.41 21.45
CA TYR A 316 -8.66 13.45 21.39
C TYR A 316 -10.07 12.85 21.49
N ASP A 317 -11.05 13.70 21.82
CA ASP A 317 -12.47 13.39 21.76
C ASP A 317 -13.04 13.89 20.42
N TYR A 318 -13.96 13.13 19.79
CA TYR A 318 -14.51 13.39 18.45
C TYR A 318 -16.02 13.39 18.41
#